data_2d8d77641fce1c541814e90aa787df28
#
_entry.id   2d8d77641fce1c541814e90aa787df28
#
_cell.length_a   1.000
_cell.length_b   1.000
_cell.length_c   1.000
_cell.angle_alpha   90.00
_cell.angle_beta   90.00
_cell.angle_gamma   90.00
#
_symmetry.space_group_name_H-M   'P 1'
#
loop_
_entity.id
_entity.type
_entity.pdbx_description
1 polymer ?
#
loop_
_entity_poly.entity_id
_entity_poly.type
_entity_poly.pdbx_seq_one_letter_code
_entity_poly.pdbx_strand_id
1 'polypeptide(L)'
;MPRNIKIIWVGCTLIVFFSFIYFAIQGNIKTHIGKEKQRVKQETRIKKNQMAIKEVDKGHTFKIDPIKEIKELNALGKYEDAIRYAEGVATLNPNQSKIYTWWGISLVKSGNREEAIDKFVKSARLNTSYPKNYLYWGLTLAMDGKPEAAIKKYEKVLELEPGNSNAYAYWGVALEQLGNRSEAIEKLEYALDLLPTNNNVFIPLINALMSQKQYNEAWKVVNKAKKARVAISSNLLSRLAKISPNPIQ
;
A
#
# COMPACT_ATOMS: atom_id res chain seq x y z
N MET A 1 47.98 24.54 44.50
CA MET A 1 48.00 24.11 43.10
C MET A 1 48.76 25.13 42.27
N PRO A 2 49.80 24.77 41.53
CA PRO A 2 50.58 25.72 40.76
C PRO A 2 49.72 26.38 39.62
N ARG A 3 49.95 27.66 39.45
CA ARG A 3 49.19 28.53 38.48
C ARG A 3 49.19 27.97 37.05
N ASN A 4 50.14 27.19 36.63
CA ASN A 4 50.30 26.60 35.30
C ASN A 4 49.30 25.46 35.00
N ILE A 5 48.81 24.74 36.03
CA ILE A 5 47.84 23.65 35.86
C ILE A 5 46.42 24.24 35.52
N LYS A 6 46.08 25.37 36.09
CA LYS A 6 44.77 26.03 35.75
C LYS A 6 44.69 26.55 34.32
N ILE A 7 45.83 27.03 33.75
CA ILE A 7 45.87 27.53 32.36
C ILE A 7 45.75 26.39 31.37
N ILE A 8 46.34 25.20 31.64
CA ILE A 8 46.24 24.03 30.80
C ILE A 8 44.79 23.47 30.79
N TRP A 9 44.12 23.46 31.97
CA TRP A 9 42.73 22.99 32.07
C TRP A 9 41.73 23.88 31.34
N VAL A 10 41.87 25.20 31.43
CA VAL A 10 41.03 26.17 30.68
C VAL A 10 41.29 26.05 29.17
N GLY A 11 42.51 25.83 28.73
CA GLY A 11 42.84 25.63 27.32
C GLY A 11 42.22 24.36 26.76
N CYS A 12 42.27 23.23 27.47
CA CYS A 12 41.68 21.97 27.06
C CYS A 12 40.13 22.02 26.99
N THR A 13 39.46 22.67 27.94
CA THR A 13 37.99 22.87 27.95
C THR A 13 37.51 23.73 26.78
N LEU A 14 38.26 24.80 26.46
CA LEU A 14 37.96 25.65 25.29
C LEU A 14 38.11 24.90 23.96
N ILE A 15 39.15 24.09 23.80
CA ILE A 15 39.36 23.29 22.58
C ILE A 15 38.22 22.29 22.40
N VAL A 16 37.80 21.58 23.44
CA VAL A 16 36.67 20.62 23.39
C VAL A 16 35.36 21.38 23.07
N PHE A 17 35.12 22.52 23.65
CA PHE A 17 33.92 23.33 23.38
C PHE A 17 33.87 23.84 21.92
N PHE A 18 34.97 24.36 21.39
CA PHE A 18 35.07 24.78 19.99
C PHE A 18 34.95 23.63 19.04
N SER A 19 35.50 22.44 19.35
CA SER A 19 35.31 21.23 18.57
C SER A 19 33.84 20.81 18.51
N PHE A 20 33.12 20.88 19.63
CA PHE A 20 31.69 20.53 19.69
C PHE A 20 30.83 21.50 18.85
N ILE A 21 31.11 22.81 18.94
CA ILE A 21 30.44 23.84 18.11
C ILE A 21 30.75 23.60 16.61
N TYR A 22 32.00 23.31 16.27
CA TYR A 22 32.40 23.02 14.89
C TYR A 22 31.65 21.80 14.34
N PHE A 23 31.55 20.71 15.11
CA PHE A 23 30.80 19.50 14.71
C PHE A 23 29.29 19.77 14.58
N ALA A 24 28.71 20.56 15.48
CA ALA A 24 27.31 20.94 15.42
C ALA A 24 27.00 21.81 14.18
N ILE A 25 27.87 22.76 13.86
CA ILE A 25 27.77 23.59 12.65
C ILE A 25 27.90 22.75 11.39
N GLN A 26 28.87 21.84 11.33
CA GLN A 26 29.05 20.91 10.19
C GLN A 26 27.84 19.96 10.01
N GLY A 27 27.27 19.47 11.12
CA GLY A 27 26.03 18.66 11.09
C GLY A 27 24.85 19.43 10.53
N ASN A 28 24.64 20.69 10.98
CA ASN A 28 23.58 21.56 10.47
C ASN A 28 23.77 21.92 8.99
N ILE A 29 25.00 22.20 8.57
CA ILE A 29 25.32 22.48 7.15
C ILE A 29 25.02 21.25 6.29
N LYS A 30 25.44 20.03 6.70
CA LYS A 30 25.15 18.79 5.96
C LYS A 30 23.66 18.54 5.83
N THR A 31 22.88 18.75 6.89
CA THR A 31 21.42 18.59 6.85
C THR A 31 20.76 19.62 5.96
N HIS A 32 21.20 20.87 5.99
CA HIS A 32 20.68 21.93 5.13
C HIS A 32 21.01 21.68 3.64
N ILE A 33 22.23 21.29 3.32
CA ILE A 33 22.63 20.92 1.97
C ILE A 33 21.86 19.67 1.49
N GLY A 34 21.61 18.72 2.37
CA GLY A 34 20.79 17.53 2.08
C GLY A 34 19.35 17.89 1.69
N LYS A 35 18.73 18.76 2.46
CA LYS A 35 17.36 19.26 2.19
C LYS A 35 17.31 20.06 0.89
N GLU A 36 18.28 20.93 0.64
CA GLU A 36 18.33 21.73 -0.58
C GLU A 36 18.57 20.88 -1.83
N LYS A 37 19.46 19.87 -1.76
CA LYS A 37 19.62 18.88 -2.85
C LYS A 37 18.34 18.10 -3.13
N GLN A 38 17.57 17.72 -2.10
CA GLN A 38 16.29 17.07 -2.28
C GLN A 38 15.27 18.00 -2.95
N ARG A 39 15.21 19.27 -2.51
CA ARG A 39 14.34 20.30 -3.08
C ARG A 39 14.66 20.54 -4.56
N VAL A 40 15.92 20.75 -4.91
CA VAL A 40 16.36 20.94 -6.32
C VAL A 40 16.04 19.69 -7.15
N LYS A 41 16.27 18.50 -6.63
CA LYS A 41 15.91 17.23 -7.29
C LYS A 41 14.41 17.14 -7.53
N GLN A 42 13.60 17.56 -6.57
CA GLN A 42 12.14 17.57 -6.68
C GLN A 42 11.65 18.60 -7.71
N GLU A 43 12.19 19.82 -7.69
CA GLU A 43 11.88 20.88 -8.67
C GLU A 43 12.27 20.47 -10.10
N THR A 44 13.44 19.85 -10.26
CA THR A 44 13.91 19.32 -11.56
C THR A 44 13.00 18.19 -12.04
N ARG A 45 12.56 17.32 -11.13
CA ARG A 45 11.61 16.25 -11.41
C ARG A 45 10.25 16.81 -11.86
N ILE A 46 9.73 17.84 -11.17
CA ILE A 46 8.49 18.51 -11.53
C ILE A 46 8.59 19.14 -12.92
N LYS A 47 9.67 19.87 -13.22
CA LYS A 47 9.89 20.47 -14.56
C LYS A 47 9.96 19.41 -15.65
N LYS A 48 10.67 18.30 -15.43
CA LYS A 48 10.76 17.18 -16.38
C LYS A 48 9.41 16.54 -16.63
N ASN A 49 8.59 16.37 -15.58
CA ASN A 49 7.24 15.83 -15.69
C ASN A 49 6.30 16.79 -16.44
N GLN A 50 6.40 18.09 -16.16
CA GLN A 50 5.64 19.12 -16.89
C GLN A 50 6.01 19.17 -18.39
N MET A 51 7.29 18.97 -18.71
CA MET A 51 7.72 18.86 -20.12
C MET A 51 7.19 17.61 -20.79
N ALA A 52 7.25 16.45 -20.13
CA ALA A 52 6.71 15.19 -20.65
C ALA A 52 5.19 15.28 -20.90
N ILE A 53 4.45 15.92 -19.99
CA ILE A 53 2.99 16.14 -20.16
C ILE A 53 2.71 17.11 -21.32
N LYS A 54 3.52 18.18 -21.49
CA LYS A 54 3.38 19.11 -22.61
C LYS A 54 3.75 18.49 -23.97
N GLU A 55 4.68 17.53 -24.00
CA GLU A 55 5.01 16.79 -25.23
C GLU A 55 3.89 15.81 -25.62
N VAL A 56 3.26 15.15 -24.65
CA VAL A 56 2.08 14.30 -24.86
C VAL A 56 0.89 15.14 -25.36
N ASP A 57 0.72 16.36 -24.86
CA ASP A 57 -0.39 17.26 -25.23
C ASP A 57 -0.21 17.88 -26.63
N LYS A 58 1.03 17.98 -27.14
CA LYS A 58 1.34 18.55 -28.48
C LYS A 58 1.10 17.60 -29.66
N GLY A 59 0.92 16.31 -29.39
CA GLY A 59 0.88 15.29 -30.44
C GLY A 59 -0.46 14.58 -30.67
N HIS A 60 -1.39 14.59 -29.71
CA HIS A 60 -2.62 13.81 -29.86
C HIS A 60 -3.82 14.54 -29.28
N THR A 61 -4.76 14.90 -30.15
CA THR A 61 -6.12 15.36 -29.84
C THR A 61 -7.04 14.28 -29.23
N PHE A 62 -6.48 13.24 -28.66
CA PHE A 62 -7.19 12.29 -27.82
C PHE A 62 -7.03 12.74 -26.37
N LYS A 63 -8.14 13.16 -25.76
CA LYS A 63 -8.28 13.28 -24.30
C LYS A 63 -8.08 11.88 -23.70
N ILE A 64 -6.82 11.46 -23.52
CA ILE A 64 -6.51 10.23 -22.78
C ILE A 64 -6.98 10.48 -21.35
N ASP A 65 -7.93 9.68 -20.88
CA ASP A 65 -8.35 9.71 -19.48
C ASP A 65 -7.10 9.42 -18.61
N PRO A 66 -6.65 10.37 -17.76
CA PRO A 66 -5.44 10.19 -16.98
C PRO A 66 -5.48 8.94 -16.09
N ILE A 67 -6.67 8.55 -15.66
CA ILE A 67 -6.86 7.34 -14.85
C ILE A 67 -6.60 6.09 -15.69
N LYS A 68 -7.02 6.08 -16.94
CA LYS A 68 -6.76 4.98 -17.87
C LYS A 68 -5.26 4.79 -18.08
N GLU A 69 -4.52 5.86 -18.32
CA GLU A 69 -3.06 5.82 -18.49
C GLU A 69 -2.34 5.27 -17.25
N ILE A 70 -2.69 5.76 -16.04
CA ILE A 70 -2.12 5.24 -14.80
C ILE A 70 -2.42 3.74 -14.63
N LYS A 71 -3.63 3.29 -14.99
CA LYS A 71 -4.01 1.87 -14.94
C LYS A 71 -3.18 1.02 -15.90
N GLU A 72 -2.97 1.49 -17.13
CA GLU A 72 -2.19 0.80 -18.15
C GLU A 72 -0.73 0.69 -17.73
N LEU A 73 -0.11 1.76 -17.24
CA LEU A 73 1.24 1.74 -16.70
C LEU A 73 1.37 0.75 -15.53
N ASN A 74 0.39 0.74 -14.63
CA ASN A 74 0.34 -0.21 -13.52
C ASN A 74 0.17 -1.67 -13.99
N ALA A 75 -0.59 -1.92 -15.04
CA ALA A 75 -0.77 -3.24 -15.62
C ALA A 75 0.51 -3.75 -16.28
N LEU A 76 1.30 -2.85 -16.87
CA LEU A 76 2.61 -3.13 -17.47
C LEU A 76 3.75 -3.25 -16.44
N GLY A 77 3.47 -3.09 -15.14
CA GLY A 77 4.49 -3.10 -14.09
C GLY A 77 5.36 -1.83 -14.05
N LYS A 78 5.03 -0.79 -14.83
CA LYS A 78 5.75 0.49 -14.90
C LYS A 78 5.30 1.44 -13.78
N TYR A 79 5.50 1.01 -12.54
CA TYR A 79 4.97 1.73 -11.37
C TYR A 79 5.57 3.12 -11.19
N GLU A 80 6.87 3.28 -11.43
CA GLU A 80 7.54 4.58 -11.33
C GLU A 80 7.05 5.57 -12.41
N ASP A 81 6.73 5.09 -13.60
CA ASP A 81 6.15 5.91 -14.66
C ASP A 81 4.72 6.33 -14.29
N ALA A 82 3.92 5.39 -13.73
CA ALA A 82 2.58 5.67 -13.25
C ALA A 82 2.58 6.72 -12.11
N ILE A 83 3.55 6.64 -11.18
CA ILE A 83 3.74 7.59 -10.09
C ILE A 83 4.07 8.98 -10.65
N ARG A 84 5.05 9.08 -11.55
CA ARG A 84 5.44 10.35 -12.18
C ARG A 84 4.28 10.98 -12.96
N TYR A 85 3.57 10.17 -13.72
CA TYR A 85 2.43 10.63 -14.49
C TYR A 85 1.30 11.15 -13.57
N ALA A 86 0.96 10.39 -12.52
CA ALA A 86 -0.05 10.81 -11.54
C ALA A 86 0.35 12.10 -10.81
N GLU A 87 1.63 12.26 -10.44
CA GLU A 87 2.17 13.47 -9.82
C GLU A 87 2.00 14.70 -10.75
N GLY A 88 2.34 14.54 -12.03
CA GLY A 88 2.18 15.60 -13.02
C GLY A 88 0.71 16.00 -13.22
N VAL A 89 -0.18 15.01 -13.36
CA VAL A 89 -1.63 15.29 -13.47
C VAL A 89 -2.18 15.97 -12.21
N ALA A 90 -1.76 15.51 -11.02
CA ALA A 90 -2.19 16.11 -9.75
C ALA A 90 -1.69 17.56 -9.58
N THR A 91 -0.55 17.91 -10.17
CA THR A 91 -0.03 19.29 -10.17
C THR A 91 -0.91 20.21 -11.03
N LEU A 92 -1.39 19.72 -12.16
CA LEU A 92 -2.29 20.47 -13.05
C LEU A 92 -3.74 20.53 -12.52
N ASN A 93 -4.18 19.44 -11.87
CA ASN A 93 -5.55 19.25 -11.39
C ASN A 93 -5.57 18.74 -9.94
N PRO A 94 -5.25 19.60 -8.95
CA PRO A 94 -5.03 19.18 -7.56
C PRO A 94 -6.28 18.70 -6.82
N ASN A 95 -7.47 18.89 -7.38
CA ASN A 95 -8.75 18.54 -6.75
C ASN A 95 -9.35 17.22 -7.28
N GLN A 96 -8.65 16.49 -8.13
CA GLN A 96 -9.12 15.21 -8.66
C GLN A 96 -8.82 14.05 -7.70
N SER A 97 -9.75 13.72 -6.80
CA SER A 97 -9.58 12.66 -5.79
C SER A 97 -9.11 11.33 -6.37
N LYS A 98 -9.69 10.91 -7.51
CA LYS A 98 -9.37 9.63 -8.15
C LYS A 98 -7.90 9.52 -8.58
N ILE A 99 -7.26 10.62 -8.95
CA ILE A 99 -5.82 10.64 -9.29
C ILE A 99 -4.98 10.25 -8.07
N TYR A 100 -5.28 10.81 -6.90
CA TYR A 100 -4.57 10.47 -5.66
C TYR A 100 -4.78 9.01 -5.27
N THR A 101 -5.99 8.45 -5.48
CA THR A 101 -6.21 7.01 -5.26
C THR A 101 -5.33 6.15 -6.16
N TRP A 102 -5.29 6.44 -7.46
CA TRP A 102 -4.48 5.66 -8.40
C TRP A 102 -2.98 5.89 -8.21
N TRP A 103 -2.57 7.08 -7.81
CA TRP A 103 -1.20 7.35 -7.37
C TRP A 103 -0.83 6.50 -6.15
N GLY A 104 -1.68 6.47 -5.11
CA GLY A 104 -1.50 5.60 -3.95
C GLY A 104 -1.39 4.13 -4.34
N ILE A 105 -2.23 3.64 -5.26
CA ILE A 105 -2.15 2.25 -5.76
C ILE A 105 -0.80 1.99 -6.45
N SER A 106 -0.29 2.92 -7.26
CA SER A 106 1.02 2.80 -7.90
C SER A 106 2.15 2.75 -6.88
N LEU A 107 2.07 3.58 -5.83
CA LEU A 107 3.03 3.59 -4.71
C LEU A 107 3.01 2.28 -3.92
N VAL A 108 1.84 1.70 -3.65
CA VAL A 108 1.75 0.37 -3.01
C VAL A 108 2.44 -0.68 -3.85
N LYS A 109 2.22 -0.67 -5.17
CA LYS A 109 2.82 -1.64 -6.10
C LYS A 109 4.34 -1.47 -6.24
N SER A 110 4.87 -0.26 -6.07
CA SER A 110 6.32 0.01 -6.02
C SER A 110 6.95 -0.24 -4.64
N GLY A 111 6.13 -0.58 -3.60
CA GLY A 111 6.59 -0.84 -2.24
C GLY A 111 6.55 0.36 -1.29
N ASN A 112 6.19 1.55 -1.76
CA ASN A 112 6.18 2.81 -1.00
C ASN A 112 4.86 3.00 -0.23
N ARG A 113 4.59 2.16 0.78
CA ARG A 113 3.31 2.10 1.49
C ARG A 113 3.00 3.36 2.30
N GLU A 114 3.99 3.94 2.95
CA GLU A 114 3.82 5.15 3.78
C GLU A 114 3.33 6.33 2.92
N GLU A 115 4.02 6.60 1.81
CA GLU A 115 3.60 7.66 0.89
C GLU A 115 2.23 7.36 0.25
N ALA A 116 1.92 6.07 -0.01
CA ALA A 116 0.61 5.68 -0.53
C ALA A 116 -0.53 6.05 0.42
N ILE A 117 -0.34 5.85 1.74
CA ILE A 117 -1.33 6.24 2.76
C ILE A 117 -1.61 7.74 2.69
N ASP A 118 -0.60 8.59 2.53
CA ASP A 118 -0.79 10.04 2.38
C ASP A 118 -1.65 10.38 1.15
N LYS A 119 -1.45 9.66 0.03
CA LYS A 119 -2.28 9.88 -1.17
C LYS A 119 -3.72 9.42 -0.96
N PHE A 120 -3.94 8.29 -0.26
CA PHE A 120 -5.30 7.85 0.09
C PHE A 120 -5.99 8.83 1.03
N VAL A 121 -5.28 9.37 2.04
CA VAL A 121 -5.81 10.43 2.92
C VAL A 121 -6.18 11.66 2.11
N LYS A 122 -5.33 12.11 1.20
CA LYS A 122 -5.62 13.26 0.32
C LYS A 122 -6.85 12.99 -0.55
N SER A 123 -6.94 11.79 -1.14
CA SER A 123 -8.10 11.39 -1.93
C SER A 123 -9.40 11.42 -1.10
N ALA A 124 -9.38 10.87 0.12
CA ALA A 124 -10.55 10.85 1.02
C ALA A 124 -11.00 12.25 1.44
N ARG A 125 -10.07 13.19 1.64
CA ARG A 125 -10.40 14.60 1.95
C ARG A 125 -11.10 15.29 0.77
N LEU A 126 -10.73 14.94 -0.46
CA LEU A 126 -11.33 15.50 -1.67
C LEU A 126 -12.67 14.85 -2.03
N ASN A 127 -12.84 13.58 -1.74
CA ASN A 127 -14.06 12.82 -1.99
C ASN A 127 -14.21 11.68 -0.98
N THR A 128 -15.16 11.82 -0.08
CA THR A 128 -15.47 10.82 0.95
C THR A 128 -16.31 9.64 0.44
N SER A 129 -16.82 9.71 -0.78
CA SER A 129 -17.74 8.71 -1.36
C SER A 129 -17.09 7.89 -2.48
N TYR A 130 -15.79 7.64 -2.41
CA TYR A 130 -15.09 6.82 -3.39
C TYR A 130 -14.60 5.49 -2.75
N PRO A 131 -15.37 4.39 -2.85
CA PRO A 131 -15.11 3.13 -2.13
C PRO A 131 -13.74 2.54 -2.43
N LYS A 132 -13.31 2.60 -3.70
CA LYS A 132 -12.00 2.10 -4.12
C LYS A 132 -10.84 2.71 -3.32
N ASN A 133 -10.94 4.00 -2.92
CA ASN A 133 -9.92 4.64 -2.10
C ASN A 133 -9.77 3.95 -0.75
N TYR A 134 -10.88 3.71 -0.06
CA TYR A 134 -10.89 3.06 1.25
C TYR A 134 -10.46 1.60 1.16
N LEU A 135 -10.86 0.91 0.07
CA LEU A 135 -10.47 -0.50 -0.15
C LEU A 135 -8.94 -0.64 -0.22
N TYR A 136 -8.27 0.15 -1.05
CA TYR A 136 -6.81 0.08 -1.19
C TYR A 136 -6.07 0.69 0.01
N TRP A 137 -6.65 1.69 0.67
CA TRP A 137 -6.13 2.19 1.94
C TRP A 137 -6.14 1.12 3.02
N GLY A 138 -7.27 0.42 3.20
CA GLY A 138 -7.39 -0.72 4.12
C GLY A 138 -6.39 -1.83 3.79
N LEU A 139 -6.30 -2.23 2.51
CA LEU A 139 -5.34 -3.23 2.07
C LEU A 139 -3.89 -2.81 2.41
N THR A 140 -3.53 -1.55 2.20
CA THR A 140 -2.19 -1.03 2.52
C THR A 140 -1.93 -1.08 4.03
N LEU A 141 -2.92 -0.71 4.86
CA LEU A 141 -2.81 -0.79 6.31
C LEU A 141 -2.65 -2.24 6.81
N ALA A 142 -3.39 -3.19 6.25
CA ALA A 142 -3.25 -4.61 6.60
C ALA A 142 -1.87 -5.15 6.23
N MET A 143 -1.34 -4.78 5.05
CA MET A 143 0.03 -5.11 4.62
C MET A 143 1.11 -4.45 5.48
N ASP A 144 0.77 -3.39 6.19
CA ASP A 144 1.65 -2.65 7.11
C ASP A 144 1.48 -3.11 8.57
N GLY A 145 0.79 -4.25 8.78
CA GLY A 145 0.58 -4.84 10.10
C GLY A 145 -0.38 -4.07 11.00
N LYS A 146 -1.34 -3.34 10.41
CA LYS A 146 -2.36 -2.54 11.11
C LYS A 146 -3.77 -3.04 10.77
N PRO A 147 -4.10 -4.32 11.07
CA PRO A 147 -5.35 -4.94 10.63
C PRO A 147 -6.61 -4.29 11.22
N GLU A 148 -6.58 -3.79 12.47
CA GLU A 148 -7.74 -3.10 13.06
C GLU A 148 -8.06 -1.80 12.32
N ALA A 149 -7.01 -1.05 11.94
CA ALA A 149 -7.18 0.16 11.15
C ALA A 149 -7.67 -0.15 9.73
N ALA A 150 -7.24 -1.28 9.16
CA ALA A 150 -7.71 -1.77 7.86
C ALA A 150 -9.21 -2.11 7.89
N ILE A 151 -9.67 -2.81 8.93
CA ILE A 151 -11.09 -3.17 9.11
C ILE A 151 -11.97 -1.92 9.07
N LYS A 152 -11.61 -0.84 9.78
CA LYS A 152 -12.33 0.44 9.74
C LYS A 152 -12.44 1.03 8.32
N LYS A 153 -11.49 0.74 7.44
CA LYS A 153 -11.56 1.18 6.04
C LYS A 153 -12.48 0.28 5.22
N TYR A 154 -12.49 -1.03 5.50
CA TYR A 154 -13.42 -1.95 4.85
C TYR A 154 -14.86 -1.70 5.28
N GLU A 155 -15.12 -1.38 6.55
CA GLU A 155 -16.42 -0.92 7.02
C GLU A 155 -16.88 0.31 6.21
N LYS A 156 -15.97 1.28 5.99
CA LYS A 156 -16.30 2.45 5.16
C LYS A 156 -16.58 2.09 3.70
N VAL A 157 -15.93 1.08 3.14
CA VAL A 157 -16.29 0.55 1.81
C VAL A 157 -17.72 0.00 1.83
N LEU A 158 -18.07 -0.78 2.86
CA LEU A 158 -19.38 -1.45 2.96
C LEU A 158 -20.52 -0.48 3.28
N GLU A 159 -20.25 0.64 3.95
CA GLU A 159 -21.22 1.74 4.07
C GLU A 159 -21.59 2.34 2.69
N LEU A 160 -20.62 2.40 1.78
CA LEU A 160 -20.79 2.97 0.44
C LEU A 160 -21.26 1.94 -0.59
N GLU A 161 -20.80 0.71 -0.46
CA GLU A 161 -21.09 -0.43 -1.35
C GLU A 161 -21.31 -1.70 -0.51
N PRO A 162 -22.52 -1.93 0.04
CA PRO A 162 -22.79 -3.08 0.92
C PRO A 162 -22.50 -4.46 0.32
N GLY A 163 -22.59 -4.58 -1.02
CA GLY A 163 -22.30 -5.82 -1.75
C GLY A 163 -20.85 -5.96 -2.23
N ASN A 164 -19.90 -5.21 -1.69
CA ASN A 164 -18.52 -5.27 -2.15
C ASN A 164 -17.81 -6.53 -1.63
N SER A 165 -17.81 -7.60 -2.42
CA SER A 165 -17.19 -8.89 -2.09
C SER A 165 -15.69 -8.75 -1.73
N ASN A 166 -14.94 -7.84 -2.36
CA ASN A 166 -13.52 -7.65 -2.02
C ASN A 166 -13.33 -7.03 -0.63
N ALA A 167 -14.24 -6.15 -0.19
CA ALA A 167 -14.16 -5.58 1.15
C ALA A 167 -14.36 -6.67 2.21
N TYR A 168 -15.32 -7.57 2.05
CA TYR A 168 -15.50 -8.71 2.94
C TYR A 168 -14.31 -9.67 2.89
N ALA A 169 -13.76 -9.95 1.70
CA ALA A 169 -12.58 -10.80 1.56
C ALA A 169 -11.37 -10.25 2.32
N TYR A 170 -11.06 -8.97 2.14
CA TYR A 170 -9.92 -8.33 2.82
C TYR A 170 -10.17 -8.13 4.32
N TRP A 171 -11.43 -7.92 4.73
CA TRP A 171 -11.80 -7.94 6.15
C TRP A 171 -11.54 -9.30 6.77
N GLY A 172 -11.96 -10.38 6.12
CA GLY A 172 -11.68 -11.74 6.58
C GLY A 172 -10.18 -12.01 6.73
N VAL A 173 -9.34 -11.54 5.76
CA VAL A 173 -7.87 -11.64 5.87
C VAL A 173 -7.33 -10.83 7.06
N ALA A 174 -7.85 -9.64 7.32
CA ALA A 174 -7.44 -8.83 8.46
C ALA A 174 -7.84 -9.47 9.81
N LEU A 175 -9.01 -10.11 9.88
CA LEU A 175 -9.45 -10.89 11.06
C LEU A 175 -8.55 -12.10 11.32
N GLU A 176 -8.10 -12.78 10.26
CA GLU A 176 -7.14 -13.89 10.39
C GLU A 176 -5.79 -13.39 10.97
N GLN A 177 -5.32 -12.21 10.56
CA GLN A 177 -4.13 -11.58 11.16
C GLN A 177 -4.30 -11.28 12.66
N LEU A 178 -5.52 -11.00 13.11
CA LEU A 178 -5.86 -10.77 14.52
C LEU A 178 -6.11 -12.09 15.31
N GLY A 179 -6.11 -13.23 14.62
CA GLY A 179 -6.43 -14.53 15.23
C GLY A 179 -7.93 -14.82 15.37
N ASN A 180 -8.81 -13.96 14.88
CA ASN A 180 -10.27 -14.09 14.91
C ASN A 180 -10.76 -15.00 13.78
N ARG A 181 -10.30 -16.27 13.80
CA ARG A 181 -10.44 -17.22 12.68
C ARG A 181 -11.87 -17.56 12.31
N SER A 182 -12.75 -17.73 13.30
CA SER A 182 -14.16 -18.08 13.04
C SER A 182 -14.86 -16.96 12.27
N GLU A 183 -14.69 -15.71 12.73
CA GLU A 183 -15.26 -14.55 12.04
C GLU A 183 -14.62 -14.33 10.67
N ALA A 184 -13.30 -14.61 10.54
CA ALA A 184 -12.62 -14.54 9.25
C ALA A 184 -13.24 -15.47 8.21
N ILE A 185 -13.56 -16.72 8.61
CA ILE A 185 -14.24 -17.70 7.74
C ILE A 185 -15.61 -17.16 7.33
N GLU A 186 -16.43 -16.66 8.26
CA GLU A 186 -17.74 -16.10 7.95
C GLU A 186 -17.67 -14.96 6.93
N LYS A 187 -16.72 -14.02 7.10
CA LYS A 187 -16.55 -12.91 6.14
C LYS A 187 -16.09 -13.40 4.77
N LEU A 188 -15.20 -14.39 4.73
CA LEU A 188 -14.71 -14.97 3.48
C LEU A 188 -15.79 -15.79 2.77
N GLU A 189 -16.60 -16.57 3.49
CA GLU A 189 -17.73 -17.29 2.90
C GLU A 189 -18.77 -16.33 2.35
N TYR A 190 -19.13 -15.30 3.10
CA TYR A 190 -20.04 -14.27 2.64
C TYR A 190 -19.51 -13.52 1.38
N ALA A 191 -18.21 -13.32 1.30
CA ALA A 191 -17.60 -12.75 0.09
C ALA A 191 -17.77 -13.67 -1.13
N LEU A 192 -17.71 -15.01 -0.97
CA LEU A 192 -17.99 -15.97 -2.05
C LEU A 192 -19.47 -16.03 -2.42
N ASP A 193 -20.36 -15.86 -1.45
CA ASP A 193 -21.81 -15.82 -1.72
C ASP A 193 -22.15 -14.58 -2.56
N LEU A 194 -21.52 -13.43 -2.28
CA LEU A 194 -21.70 -12.21 -3.07
C LEU A 194 -21.09 -12.33 -4.47
N LEU A 195 -19.92 -12.95 -4.60
CA LEU A 195 -19.21 -13.14 -5.88
C LEU A 195 -18.50 -14.51 -5.90
N PRO A 196 -19.15 -15.58 -6.42
CA PRO A 196 -18.60 -16.93 -6.45
C PRO A 196 -17.28 -17.10 -7.20
N THR A 197 -16.88 -16.12 -7.99
CA THR A 197 -15.64 -16.12 -8.78
C THR A 197 -14.58 -15.17 -8.19
N ASN A 198 -14.75 -14.66 -6.97
CA ASN A 198 -13.78 -13.76 -6.37
C ASN A 198 -12.48 -14.49 -6.03
N ASN A 199 -11.45 -14.28 -6.85
CA ASN A 199 -10.15 -14.91 -6.70
C ASN A 199 -9.44 -14.57 -5.39
N ASN A 200 -9.78 -13.44 -4.75
CA ASN A 200 -9.14 -12.99 -3.52
C ASN A 200 -9.60 -13.79 -2.29
N VAL A 201 -10.62 -14.63 -2.41
CA VAL A 201 -11.23 -15.35 -1.28
C VAL A 201 -10.69 -16.78 -1.13
N PHE A 202 -10.47 -17.50 -2.22
CA PHE A 202 -10.24 -18.96 -2.16
C PHE A 202 -9.04 -19.36 -1.31
N ILE A 203 -7.87 -18.75 -1.55
CA ILE A 203 -6.66 -19.10 -0.80
C ILE A 203 -6.76 -18.69 0.67
N PRO A 204 -7.21 -17.47 1.03
CA PRO A 204 -7.45 -17.12 2.43
C PRO A 204 -8.43 -18.06 3.13
N LEU A 205 -9.56 -18.40 2.49
CA LEU A 205 -10.56 -19.27 3.09
C LEU A 205 -10.04 -20.70 3.31
N ILE A 206 -9.32 -21.27 2.32
CA ILE A 206 -8.69 -22.58 2.49
C ILE A 206 -7.71 -22.56 3.67
N ASN A 207 -6.87 -21.53 3.80
CA ASN A 207 -5.92 -21.40 4.90
C ASN A 207 -6.63 -21.24 6.25
N ALA A 208 -7.66 -20.42 6.33
CA ALA A 208 -8.45 -20.23 7.54
C ALA A 208 -9.13 -21.53 7.99
N LEU A 209 -9.77 -22.27 7.07
CA LEU A 209 -10.38 -23.57 7.33
C LEU A 209 -9.35 -24.61 7.79
N MET A 210 -8.17 -24.66 7.13
CA MET A 210 -7.07 -25.53 7.56
C MET A 210 -6.58 -25.21 8.98
N SER A 211 -6.49 -23.92 9.33
CA SER A 211 -6.07 -23.48 10.67
C SER A 211 -7.07 -23.90 11.76
N GLN A 212 -8.33 -24.01 11.40
CA GLN A 212 -9.42 -24.51 12.25
C GLN A 212 -9.64 -26.04 12.14
N LYS A 213 -8.75 -26.77 11.45
CA LYS A 213 -8.83 -28.21 11.21
C LYS A 213 -10.11 -28.66 10.46
N GLN A 214 -10.76 -27.75 9.75
CA GLN A 214 -11.96 -28.00 8.96
C GLN A 214 -11.57 -28.46 7.53
N TYR A 215 -10.88 -29.60 7.44
CA TYR A 215 -10.22 -30.04 6.20
C TYR A 215 -11.23 -30.44 5.12
N ASN A 216 -12.37 -31.02 5.48
CA ASN A 216 -13.43 -31.39 4.53
C ASN A 216 -14.01 -30.12 3.86
N GLU A 217 -14.22 -29.06 4.65
CA GLU A 217 -14.71 -27.78 4.13
C GLU A 217 -13.65 -27.13 3.23
N ALA A 218 -12.36 -27.18 3.64
CA ALA A 218 -11.26 -26.71 2.80
C ALA A 218 -11.26 -27.40 1.42
N TRP A 219 -11.48 -28.73 1.35
CA TRP A 219 -11.61 -29.45 0.09
C TRP A 219 -12.83 -29.02 -0.75
N LYS A 220 -13.95 -28.73 -0.11
CA LYS A 220 -15.13 -28.17 -0.79
C LYS A 220 -14.78 -26.82 -1.44
N VAL A 221 -14.03 -25.95 -0.75
CA VAL A 221 -13.58 -24.66 -1.30
C VAL A 221 -12.60 -24.86 -2.45
N VAL A 222 -11.67 -25.81 -2.36
CA VAL A 222 -10.78 -26.20 -3.47
C VAL A 222 -11.59 -26.59 -4.71
N ASN A 223 -12.65 -27.38 -4.54
CA ASN A 223 -13.50 -27.79 -5.66
C ASN A 223 -14.33 -26.60 -6.22
N LYS A 224 -14.80 -25.68 -5.37
CA LYS A 224 -15.41 -24.42 -5.84
C LYS A 224 -14.41 -23.61 -6.67
N ALA A 225 -13.15 -23.45 -6.19
CA ALA A 225 -12.08 -22.75 -6.93
C ALA A 225 -11.83 -23.37 -8.29
N LYS A 226 -11.75 -24.71 -8.36
CA LYS A 226 -11.59 -25.45 -9.63
C LYS A 226 -12.74 -25.18 -10.61
N LYS A 227 -13.98 -25.19 -10.13
CA LYS A 227 -15.17 -24.84 -10.95
C LYS A 227 -15.12 -23.38 -11.43
N ALA A 228 -14.63 -22.45 -10.58
CA ALA A 228 -14.45 -21.05 -10.92
C ALA A 228 -13.20 -20.79 -11.80
N ARG A 229 -12.45 -21.83 -12.19
CA ARG A 229 -11.18 -21.76 -12.95
C ARG A 229 -10.10 -20.94 -12.24
N VAL A 230 -10.11 -20.95 -10.91
CA VAL A 230 -9.09 -20.30 -10.09
C VAL A 230 -8.00 -21.30 -9.77
N ALA A 231 -6.76 -20.96 -10.10
CA ALA A 231 -5.61 -21.80 -9.83
C ALA A 231 -5.25 -21.77 -8.32
N ILE A 232 -5.23 -22.94 -7.69
CA ILE A 232 -4.69 -23.12 -6.34
C ILE A 232 -3.28 -23.72 -6.47
N SER A 233 -2.33 -23.16 -5.73
CA SER A 233 -0.94 -23.63 -5.83
C SER A 233 -0.80 -25.09 -5.43
N SER A 234 0.06 -25.84 -6.16
CA SER A 234 0.35 -27.25 -5.86
C SER A 234 0.89 -27.44 -4.43
N ASN A 235 1.63 -26.47 -3.90
CA ASN A 235 2.11 -26.49 -2.52
C ASN A 235 0.95 -26.50 -1.51
N LEU A 236 -0.05 -25.62 -1.67
CA LEU A 236 -1.20 -25.58 -0.77
C LEU A 236 -2.00 -26.89 -0.84
N LEU A 237 -2.25 -27.41 -2.06
CA LEU A 237 -2.92 -28.68 -2.25
C LEU A 237 -2.17 -29.84 -1.61
N SER A 238 -0.85 -29.92 -1.78
CA SER A 238 -0.01 -30.96 -1.18
C SER A 238 -0.01 -30.90 0.35
N ARG A 239 -0.01 -29.68 0.92
CA ARG A 239 -0.12 -29.49 2.38
C ARG A 239 -1.46 -29.99 2.91
N LEU A 240 -2.55 -29.64 2.25
CA LEU A 240 -3.88 -30.09 2.63
C LEU A 240 -4.01 -31.63 2.50
N ALA A 241 -3.53 -32.20 1.39
CA ALA A 241 -3.59 -33.65 1.12
C ALA A 241 -2.76 -34.48 2.11
N LYS A 242 -1.61 -33.95 2.60
CA LYS A 242 -0.80 -34.64 3.65
C LYS A 242 -1.52 -34.72 4.98
N ILE A 243 -2.38 -33.73 5.30
CA ILE A 243 -3.10 -33.69 6.58
C ILE A 243 -4.41 -34.49 6.47
N SER A 244 -5.12 -34.31 5.39
CA SER A 244 -6.40 -34.98 5.12
C SER A 244 -6.48 -35.30 3.62
N PRO A 245 -6.49 -36.59 3.21
CA PRO A 245 -6.70 -36.96 1.83
C PRO A 245 -8.02 -36.37 1.30
N ASN A 246 -8.07 -36.11 -0.02
CA ASN A 246 -9.28 -35.56 -0.62
C ASN A 246 -10.44 -36.57 -0.50
N PRO A 247 -11.54 -36.24 0.19
CA PRO A 247 -12.65 -37.18 0.41
C PRO A 247 -13.51 -37.45 -0.85
N ILE A 248 -13.18 -36.77 -1.98
CA ILE A 248 -14.00 -36.76 -3.20
C ILE A 248 -13.20 -37.41 -4.38
N GLN A 249 -12.15 -38.16 -4.05
CA GLN A 249 -11.50 -39.03 -5.04
C GLN A 249 -12.08 -40.42 -5.02
#